data_e66b22157d5d58dd212ac6a745e0da50
#
_entry.id   e66b22157d5d58dd212ac6a745e0da50
#
_cell.length_a   1.000
_cell.length_b   1.000
_cell.length_c   1.000
_cell.angle_alpha   90.00
_cell.angle_beta   90.00
_cell.angle_gamma   90.00
#
_symmetry.space_group_name_H-M   'P 1'
#
loop_
_entity.id
_entity.type
_entity.pdbx_description
1 polymer ?
#
loop_
_entity_poly.entity_id
_entity_poly.type
_entity_poly.pdbx_seq_one_letter_code
_entity_poly.pdbx_strand_id
1 'polypeptide(L)'
;MVVLNNGQTGAVTFIGMVSPAGGNLKEPVTESTKKAARCFYALEQNRADQKRYPAVSPLDSYSKYLDYPEIGEYLDKTVEPGWVEKVKTAKNIIRRGKEANEQINILGDDGVPMSYHVNFWKSELVDFIILQQDGFDPVDSLCPMDRQRYMLDLVLDICKKDFEFGDFEQCRTWFKDLINVLKQMNYSEFKSESFFKYYETVNEMIA
;
A
#
# COMPACT_ATOMS: atom_id res chain seq x y z
N MET A 1 5.99 6.76 26.77
CA MET A 1 5.16 6.79 27.99
C MET A 1 5.95 7.48 29.07
N VAL A 2 5.34 8.40 29.80
CA VAL A 2 5.98 9.15 30.89
C VAL A 2 5.33 8.72 32.22
N VAL A 3 6.14 8.43 33.21
CA VAL A 3 5.66 8.15 34.57
C VAL A 3 5.58 9.47 35.32
N LEU A 4 4.39 9.81 35.81
CA LEU A 4 4.12 11.01 36.59
C LEU A 4 4.57 10.82 38.04
N ASN A 5 4.73 11.93 38.78
CA ASN A 5 5.17 11.89 40.19
C ASN A 5 4.23 11.08 41.11
N ASN A 6 2.98 10.89 40.72
CA ASN A 6 2.00 10.09 41.46
C ASN A 6 2.00 8.61 41.05
N GLY A 7 2.94 8.15 40.21
CA GLY A 7 3.05 6.79 39.72
C GLY A 7 2.13 6.46 38.53
N GLN A 8 1.28 7.37 38.11
CA GLN A 8 0.46 7.18 36.91
C GLN A 8 1.31 7.32 35.65
N THR A 9 0.90 6.65 34.58
CA THR A 9 1.54 6.76 33.26
C THR A 9 0.69 7.62 32.33
N GLY A 10 1.37 8.42 31.52
CA GLY A 10 0.72 9.26 30.52
C GLY A 10 1.47 9.26 29.20
N ALA A 11 0.77 9.62 28.13
CA ALA A 11 1.38 9.85 26.82
C ALA A 11 0.75 11.10 26.21
N VAL A 12 1.58 11.87 25.49
CA VAL A 12 1.14 12.99 24.67
C VAL A 12 1.54 12.70 23.23
N THR A 13 0.56 12.74 22.34
CA THR A 13 0.78 12.62 20.90
C THR A 13 0.66 14.00 20.27
N PHE A 14 1.68 14.41 19.52
CA PHE A 14 1.67 15.65 18.75
C PHE A 14 1.53 15.33 17.27
N ILE A 15 0.51 15.90 16.63
CA ILE A 15 0.28 15.82 15.19
C ILE A 15 0.45 17.22 14.63
N GLY A 16 1.54 17.43 13.89
CA GLY A 16 1.85 18.68 13.21
C GLY A 16 1.63 18.58 11.72
N MET A 17 1.24 19.68 11.10
CA MET A 17 1.13 19.80 9.65
C MET A 17 2.11 20.82 9.13
N VAL A 18 2.74 20.51 7.98
CA VAL A 18 3.58 21.44 7.22
C VAL A 18 3.07 21.50 5.79
N SER A 19 3.10 22.68 5.20
CA SER A 19 2.67 22.91 3.81
C SER A 19 3.83 23.53 3.03
N PRO A 20 4.70 22.69 2.44
CA PRO A 20 5.85 23.17 1.70
C PRO A 20 5.43 23.87 0.41
N ALA A 21 6.08 24.98 0.07
CA ALA A 21 5.83 25.72 -1.15
C ALA A 21 6.08 24.83 -2.39
N GLY A 22 5.10 24.77 -3.29
CA GLY A 22 5.18 23.94 -4.50
C GLY A 22 5.30 22.43 -4.24
N GLY A 23 4.90 21.95 -3.04
CA GLY A 23 5.01 20.54 -2.68
C GLY A 23 6.46 20.06 -2.44
N ASN A 24 7.42 20.96 -2.32
CA ASN A 24 8.83 20.59 -2.16
C ASN A 24 9.14 20.08 -0.75
N LEU A 25 9.05 18.77 -0.55
CA LEU A 25 9.36 18.12 0.73
C LEU A 25 10.83 18.22 1.18
N LYS A 26 11.72 18.78 0.34
CA LYS A 26 13.14 19.01 0.63
C LYS A 26 13.44 20.41 1.13
N GLU A 27 12.44 21.26 1.30
CA GLU A 27 12.64 22.58 1.89
C GLU A 27 13.14 22.49 3.36
N PRO A 28 13.90 23.49 3.87
CA PRO A 28 14.54 23.40 5.20
C PRO A 28 13.55 23.19 6.36
N VAL A 29 12.38 23.82 6.34
CA VAL A 29 11.37 23.70 7.39
C VAL A 29 10.80 22.27 7.44
N THR A 30 10.41 21.74 6.28
CA THR A 30 9.90 20.37 6.16
C THR A 30 10.97 19.35 6.58
N GLU A 31 12.21 19.50 6.11
CA GLU A 31 13.32 18.63 6.51
C GLU A 31 13.61 18.67 8.02
N SER A 32 13.57 19.84 8.64
CA SER A 32 13.75 19.98 10.08
C SER A 32 12.60 19.30 10.86
N THR A 33 11.37 19.46 10.39
CA THR A 33 10.19 18.83 10.99
C THR A 33 10.26 17.30 10.86
N LYS A 34 10.65 16.78 9.70
CA LYS A 34 10.85 15.34 9.45
C LYS A 34 11.90 14.73 10.39
N LYS A 35 12.97 15.47 10.68
CA LYS A 35 14.02 15.00 11.63
C LYS A 35 13.48 14.86 13.06
N ALA A 36 12.58 15.74 13.48
CA ALA A 36 11.96 15.70 14.80
C ALA A 36 10.85 14.64 14.91
N ALA A 37 10.15 14.34 13.80
CA ALA A 37 9.03 13.42 13.77
C ALA A 37 9.49 11.96 13.61
N ARG A 38 8.80 11.04 14.30
CA ARG A 38 9.01 9.59 14.13
C ARG A 38 8.15 9.00 13.03
N CYS A 39 7.02 9.62 12.72
CA CYS A 39 6.16 9.30 11.61
C CYS A 39 5.98 10.51 10.70
N PHE A 40 5.92 10.27 9.41
CA PHE A 40 5.66 11.29 8.41
C PHE A 40 4.75 10.73 7.32
N TYR A 41 3.67 11.43 7.04
CA TYR A 41 2.75 11.14 5.95
C TYR A 41 2.90 12.21 4.89
N ALA A 42 3.51 11.86 3.77
CA ALA A 42 3.68 12.75 2.63
C ALA A 42 2.41 12.74 1.78
N LEU A 43 1.73 13.87 1.66
CA LEU A 43 0.65 14.02 0.67
C LEU A 43 1.27 14.31 -0.70
N GLU A 44 0.81 13.61 -1.72
CA GLU A 44 1.33 13.68 -3.08
C GLU A 44 0.25 14.16 -4.04
N GLN A 45 0.50 15.30 -4.70
CA GLN A 45 -0.44 15.92 -5.62
C GLN A 45 -0.80 14.97 -6.79
N ASN A 46 0.19 14.27 -7.34
CA ASN A 46 -0.01 13.35 -8.45
C ASN A 46 -1.01 12.23 -8.11
N ARG A 47 -1.01 11.73 -6.88
CA ARG A 47 -2.00 10.74 -6.43
C ARG A 47 -3.42 11.33 -6.39
N ALA A 48 -3.54 12.57 -5.90
CA ALA A 48 -4.82 13.29 -5.86
C ALA A 48 -5.35 13.55 -7.28
N ASP A 49 -4.50 13.96 -8.21
CA ASP A 49 -4.86 14.19 -9.61
C ASP A 49 -5.33 12.91 -10.31
N GLN A 50 -4.74 11.77 -9.94
CA GLN A 50 -5.15 10.43 -10.38
C GLN A 50 -6.35 9.86 -9.61
N LYS A 51 -6.94 10.64 -8.67
CA LYS A 51 -8.04 10.20 -7.79
C LYS A 51 -7.70 8.98 -6.94
N ARG A 52 -6.45 8.84 -6.54
CA ARG A 52 -5.97 7.78 -5.64
C ARG A 52 -6.01 8.28 -4.20
N TYR A 53 -7.02 7.89 -3.47
CA TYR A 53 -7.23 8.33 -2.08
C TYR A 53 -7.12 7.15 -1.09
N PRO A 54 -6.54 7.39 0.11
CA PRO A 54 -5.89 8.63 0.56
C PRO A 54 -4.66 8.97 -0.30
N ALA A 55 -4.45 10.28 -0.59
CA ALA A 55 -3.36 10.74 -1.47
C ALA A 55 -2.00 10.76 -0.76
N VAL A 56 -1.72 9.74 0.03
CA VAL A 56 -0.48 9.57 0.81
C VAL A 56 0.53 8.79 -0.02
N SER A 57 1.72 9.38 -0.23
CA SER A 57 2.82 8.70 -0.93
C SER A 57 3.34 7.52 -0.11
N PRO A 58 3.27 6.27 -0.62
CA PRO A 58 3.73 5.10 0.11
C PRO A 58 5.25 5.03 0.23
N LEU A 59 5.99 5.71 -0.65
CA LEU A 59 7.45 5.67 -0.69
C LEU A 59 8.09 6.82 0.10
N ASP A 60 7.48 8.02 0.07
CA ASP A 60 8.00 9.19 0.80
C ASP A 60 7.52 9.23 2.25
N SER A 61 6.46 8.49 2.56
CA SER A 61 5.96 8.33 3.93
C SER A 61 6.76 7.29 4.69
N TYR A 62 6.93 7.51 6.00
CA TYR A 62 7.63 6.56 6.86
C TYR A 62 7.06 6.52 8.28
N SER A 63 7.31 5.42 8.96
CA SER A 63 7.17 5.25 10.39
C SER A 63 8.42 4.59 10.94
N LYS A 64 9.17 5.30 11.79
CA LYS A 64 10.34 4.75 12.49
C LYS A 64 9.94 3.79 13.62
N TYR A 65 8.66 3.71 13.94
CA TYR A 65 8.19 2.78 14.97
C TYR A 65 8.36 1.32 14.55
N LEU A 66 8.31 1.02 13.25
CA LEU A 66 8.54 -0.33 12.75
C LEU A 66 9.99 -0.83 12.91
N ASP A 67 10.92 0.07 13.24
CA ASP A 67 12.32 -0.27 13.50
C ASP A 67 12.55 -0.71 14.95
N TYR A 68 11.56 -0.53 15.85
CA TYR A 68 11.66 -0.95 17.25
C TYR A 68 11.25 -2.42 17.41
N PRO A 69 12.13 -3.29 17.98
CA PRO A 69 11.82 -4.70 18.18
C PRO A 69 10.52 -4.91 18.99
N GLU A 70 10.27 -4.09 20.00
CA GLU A 70 9.09 -4.21 20.87
C GLU A 70 7.78 -3.98 20.10
N ILE A 71 7.82 -3.10 19.09
CA ILE A 71 6.67 -2.87 18.22
C ILE A 71 6.49 -4.05 17.26
N GLY A 72 7.58 -4.60 16.72
CA GLY A 72 7.53 -5.81 15.92
C GLY A 72 6.91 -6.98 16.68
N GLU A 73 7.38 -7.25 17.90
CA GLU A 73 6.82 -8.30 18.77
C GLU A 73 5.34 -8.05 19.12
N TYR A 74 4.96 -6.78 19.35
CA TYR A 74 3.56 -6.42 19.59
C TYR A 74 2.69 -6.70 18.37
N LEU A 75 3.15 -6.33 17.17
CA LEU A 75 2.43 -6.57 15.91
C LEU A 75 2.33 -8.07 15.60
N ASP A 76 3.38 -8.82 15.84
CA ASP A 76 3.38 -10.29 15.67
C ASP A 76 2.36 -10.99 16.57
N LYS A 77 2.11 -10.44 17.76
CA LYS A 77 1.12 -10.98 18.72
C LYS A 77 -0.30 -10.51 18.45
N THR A 78 -0.47 -9.28 17.97
CA THR A 78 -1.80 -8.63 17.86
C THR A 78 -2.38 -8.67 16.46
N VAL A 79 -1.54 -8.73 15.44
CA VAL A 79 -1.94 -8.81 14.03
C VAL A 79 -1.66 -10.21 13.50
N GLU A 80 -0.40 -10.50 13.24
CA GLU A 80 0.07 -11.83 12.85
C GLU A 80 1.59 -11.89 12.84
N PRO A 81 2.20 -13.08 12.98
CA PRO A 81 3.64 -13.27 12.85
C PRO A 81 4.17 -12.81 11.48
N GLY A 82 5.25 -12.03 11.49
CA GLY A 82 5.89 -11.54 10.27
C GLY A 82 5.22 -10.34 9.60
N TRP A 83 4.29 -9.65 10.28
CA TRP A 83 3.58 -8.49 9.74
C TRP A 83 4.51 -7.41 9.20
N VAL A 84 5.58 -7.05 9.94
CA VAL A 84 6.55 -6.04 9.52
C VAL A 84 7.24 -6.40 8.20
N GLU A 85 7.58 -7.67 8.02
CA GLU A 85 8.20 -8.15 6.77
C GLU A 85 7.23 -8.14 5.59
N LYS A 86 5.94 -8.43 5.82
CA LYS A 86 4.90 -8.28 4.79
C LYS A 86 4.76 -6.83 4.34
N VAL A 87 4.74 -5.88 5.27
CA VAL A 87 4.72 -4.43 4.96
C VAL A 87 5.96 -4.02 4.16
N LYS A 88 7.15 -4.49 4.53
CA LYS A 88 8.38 -4.22 3.77
C LYS A 88 8.33 -4.83 2.37
N THR A 89 7.78 -6.02 2.24
CA THR A 89 7.60 -6.70 0.94
C THR A 89 6.67 -5.90 0.04
N ALA A 90 5.51 -5.45 0.53
CA ALA A 90 4.60 -4.58 -0.20
C ALA A 90 5.28 -3.27 -0.65
N LYS A 91 6.03 -2.61 0.23
CA LYS A 91 6.83 -1.42 -0.12
C LYS A 91 7.87 -1.70 -1.21
N ASN A 92 8.51 -2.86 -1.19
CA ASN A 92 9.47 -3.26 -2.22
C ASN A 92 8.80 -3.47 -3.58
N ILE A 93 7.59 -4.06 -3.61
CA ILE A 93 6.81 -4.22 -4.86
C ILE A 93 6.50 -2.84 -5.45
N ILE A 94 6.01 -1.90 -4.63
CA ILE A 94 5.69 -0.53 -5.07
C ILE A 94 6.94 0.18 -5.62
N ARG A 95 8.09 0.05 -4.96
CA ARG A 95 9.33 0.64 -5.42
C ARG A 95 9.76 0.09 -6.78
N ARG A 96 9.77 -1.25 -6.95
CA ARG A 96 10.10 -1.89 -8.23
C ARG A 96 9.13 -1.48 -9.34
N GLY A 97 7.84 -1.34 -9.02
CA GLY A 97 6.86 -0.86 -9.98
C GLY A 97 7.09 0.58 -10.41
N LYS A 98 7.50 1.46 -9.48
CA LYS A 98 7.89 2.84 -9.81
C LYS A 98 9.11 2.88 -10.73
N GLU A 99 10.16 2.12 -10.40
CA GLU A 99 11.36 1.99 -11.23
C GLU A 99 11.02 1.45 -12.64
N ALA A 100 10.14 0.45 -12.70
CA ALA A 100 9.66 -0.10 -13.97
C ALA A 100 8.87 0.94 -14.79
N ASN A 101 7.96 1.67 -14.16
CA ASN A 101 7.19 2.72 -14.83
C ASN A 101 8.09 3.85 -15.37
N GLU A 102 9.13 4.23 -14.65
CA GLU A 102 10.11 5.21 -15.11
C GLU A 102 10.82 4.72 -16.39
N GLN A 103 11.21 3.45 -16.45
CA GLN A 103 11.82 2.85 -17.65
C GLN A 103 10.84 2.77 -18.83
N ILE A 104 9.61 2.34 -18.58
CA ILE A 104 8.54 2.30 -19.59
C ILE A 104 8.32 3.70 -20.19
N ASN A 105 8.25 4.73 -19.34
CA ASN A 105 8.06 6.12 -19.80
C ASN A 105 9.22 6.67 -20.63
N ILE A 106 10.44 6.17 -20.42
CA ILE A 106 11.63 6.61 -21.17
C ILE A 106 11.76 5.86 -22.50
N LEU A 107 11.56 4.54 -22.48
CA LEU A 107 11.86 3.65 -23.61
C LEU A 107 10.64 3.27 -24.44
N GLY A 108 9.43 3.52 -23.92
CA GLY A 108 8.16 3.06 -24.50
C GLY A 108 7.83 1.60 -24.13
N ASP A 109 6.58 1.21 -24.35
CA ASP A 109 6.07 -0.12 -23.99
C ASP A 109 6.82 -1.26 -24.70
N ASP A 110 7.17 -1.08 -25.97
CA ASP A 110 7.90 -2.07 -26.77
C ASP A 110 9.42 -2.08 -26.47
N GLY A 111 9.92 -1.03 -25.82
CA GLY A 111 11.34 -0.84 -25.53
C GLY A 111 11.85 -1.54 -24.28
N VAL A 112 10.97 -2.14 -23.48
CA VAL A 112 11.31 -2.77 -22.21
C VAL A 112 10.93 -4.26 -22.19
N PRO A 113 11.66 -5.10 -21.43
CA PRO A 113 11.26 -6.51 -21.22
C PRO A 113 9.90 -6.63 -20.54
N MET A 114 9.16 -7.71 -20.79
CA MET A 114 7.86 -8.00 -20.20
C MET A 114 7.89 -7.95 -18.65
N SER A 115 9.00 -8.30 -18.04
CA SER A 115 9.18 -8.24 -16.58
C SER A 115 8.96 -6.83 -15.98
N TYR A 116 9.21 -5.77 -16.74
CA TYR A 116 8.93 -4.39 -16.30
C TYR A 116 7.43 -4.12 -16.27
N HIS A 117 6.68 -4.57 -17.28
CA HIS A 117 5.21 -4.47 -17.29
C HIS A 117 4.59 -5.26 -16.13
N VAL A 118 5.05 -6.48 -15.90
CA VAL A 118 4.59 -7.29 -14.76
C VAL A 118 4.90 -6.62 -13.43
N ASN A 119 6.11 -6.07 -13.23
CA ASN A 119 6.46 -5.36 -12.00
C ASN A 119 5.63 -4.10 -11.80
N PHE A 120 5.38 -3.35 -12.85
CA PHE A 120 4.50 -2.18 -12.82
C PHE A 120 3.08 -2.58 -12.39
N TRP A 121 2.48 -3.59 -13.01
CA TRP A 121 1.13 -4.03 -12.70
C TRP A 121 1.00 -4.70 -11.32
N LYS A 122 2.00 -5.42 -10.85
CA LYS A 122 2.05 -5.91 -9.45
C LYS A 122 2.05 -4.75 -8.46
N SER A 123 2.73 -3.65 -8.77
CA SER A 123 2.69 -2.42 -7.97
C SER A 123 1.32 -1.76 -7.97
N GLU A 124 0.69 -1.66 -9.16
CA GLU A 124 -0.66 -1.13 -9.32
C GLU A 124 -1.67 -1.98 -8.53
N LEU A 125 -1.52 -3.31 -8.54
CA LEU A 125 -2.35 -4.23 -7.76
C LEU A 125 -2.27 -3.91 -6.26
N VAL A 126 -1.07 -3.75 -5.70
CA VAL A 126 -0.88 -3.37 -4.29
C VAL A 126 -1.49 -2.00 -4.02
N ASP A 127 -1.27 -1.02 -4.90
CA ASP A 127 -1.76 0.34 -4.71
C ASP A 127 -3.30 0.39 -4.74
N PHE A 128 -3.93 -0.24 -5.73
CA PHE A 128 -5.39 -0.19 -5.87
C PHE A 128 -6.17 -1.00 -4.83
N ILE A 129 -5.58 -2.08 -4.32
CA ILE A 129 -6.31 -3.00 -3.43
C ILE A 129 -6.01 -2.76 -1.96
N ILE A 130 -4.77 -2.37 -1.63
CA ILE A 130 -4.31 -2.23 -0.25
C ILE A 130 -4.23 -0.76 0.19
N LEU A 131 -3.76 0.14 -0.69
CA LEU A 131 -3.51 1.53 -0.31
C LEU A 131 -4.69 2.45 -0.63
N GLN A 132 -5.39 2.20 -1.73
CA GLN A 132 -6.57 2.98 -2.08
C GLN A 132 -7.77 2.51 -1.27
N GLN A 133 -8.56 3.47 -0.78
CA GLN A 133 -9.78 3.22 -0.01
C GLN A 133 -10.84 4.23 -0.41
N ASP A 134 -12.05 3.76 -0.65
CA ASP A 134 -13.19 4.63 -0.90
C ASP A 134 -13.83 5.08 0.43
N GLY A 135 -13.58 6.33 0.81
CA GLY A 135 -14.12 6.91 2.04
C GLY A 135 -15.63 7.13 2.04
N PHE A 136 -16.31 6.99 0.89
CA PHE A 136 -17.75 7.13 0.76
C PHE A 136 -18.49 5.78 0.75
N ASP A 137 -17.78 4.68 0.51
CA ASP A 137 -18.37 3.35 0.60
C ASP A 137 -18.40 2.88 2.07
N PRO A 138 -19.56 2.42 2.59
CA PRO A 138 -19.70 2.05 3.99
C PRO A 138 -18.89 0.81 4.38
N VAL A 139 -18.56 -0.05 3.43
CA VAL A 139 -17.80 -1.29 3.67
C VAL A 139 -16.30 -1.03 3.53
N ASP A 140 -15.88 -0.35 2.45
CA ASP A 140 -14.45 -0.11 2.19
C ASP A 140 -13.86 0.94 3.14
N SER A 141 -14.64 1.95 3.55
CA SER A 141 -14.21 2.98 4.52
C SER A 141 -13.92 2.40 5.92
N LEU A 142 -14.50 1.25 6.27
CA LEU A 142 -14.35 0.58 7.56
C LEU A 142 -13.62 -0.76 7.37
N CYS A 143 -12.33 -0.71 7.04
CA CYS A 143 -11.53 -1.92 6.85
C CYS A 143 -10.98 -2.43 8.20
N PRO A 144 -11.58 -3.47 8.83
CA PRO A 144 -11.05 -4.04 10.06
C PRO A 144 -9.71 -4.75 9.82
N MET A 145 -8.90 -4.87 10.87
CA MET A 145 -7.55 -5.44 10.77
C MET A 145 -7.53 -6.87 10.18
N ASP A 146 -8.53 -7.69 10.50
CA ASP A 146 -8.64 -9.05 9.97
C ASP A 146 -8.81 -9.08 8.45
N ARG A 147 -9.61 -8.15 7.91
CA ARG A 147 -9.79 -7.99 6.49
C ARG A 147 -8.53 -7.45 5.84
N GLN A 148 -7.91 -6.42 6.43
CA GLN A 148 -6.67 -5.83 5.93
C GLN A 148 -5.57 -6.89 5.81
N ARG A 149 -5.42 -7.72 6.85
CA ARG A 149 -4.50 -8.85 6.85
C ARG A 149 -4.79 -9.84 5.72
N TYR A 150 -6.05 -10.29 5.63
CA TYR A 150 -6.47 -11.25 4.60
C TYR A 150 -6.20 -10.74 3.18
N MET A 151 -6.57 -9.48 2.90
CA MET A 151 -6.38 -8.88 1.59
C MET A 151 -4.90 -8.67 1.27
N LEU A 152 -4.09 -8.27 2.26
CA LEU A 152 -2.64 -8.13 2.07
C LEU A 152 -1.99 -9.48 1.74
N ASP A 153 -2.35 -10.55 2.45
CA ASP A 153 -1.84 -11.88 2.18
C ASP A 153 -2.19 -12.35 0.77
N LEU A 154 -3.45 -12.21 0.39
CA LEU A 154 -3.92 -12.57 -0.94
C LEU A 154 -3.15 -11.82 -2.03
N VAL A 155 -3.00 -10.50 -1.89
CA VAL A 155 -2.28 -9.68 -2.88
C VAL A 155 -0.79 -10.03 -2.93
N LEU A 156 -0.16 -10.27 -1.79
CA LEU A 156 1.26 -10.68 -1.76
C LEU A 156 1.46 -12.06 -2.36
N ASP A 157 0.55 -13.00 -2.14
CA ASP A 157 0.63 -14.34 -2.74
C ASP A 157 0.44 -14.29 -4.26
N ILE A 158 -0.46 -13.45 -4.76
CA ILE A 158 -0.57 -13.17 -6.20
C ILE A 158 0.73 -12.58 -6.73
N CYS A 159 1.32 -11.61 -6.04
CA CYS A 159 2.57 -10.97 -6.45
C CYS A 159 3.80 -11.91 -6.45
N LYS A 160 3.77 -13.01 -5.69
CA LYS A 160 4.83 -14.02 -5.71
C LYS A 160 4.79 -14.92 -6.95
N LYS A 161 3.62 -15.04 -7.59
CA LYS A 161 3.48 -15.88 -8.78
C LYS A 161 4.23 -15.27 -9.96
N ASP A 162 4.76 -16.14 -10.81
CA ASP A 162 5.31 -15.76 -12.10
C ASP A 162 4.19 -15.82 -13.14
N PHE A 163 4.11 -14.78 -13.93
CA PHE A 163 3.12 -14.65 -15.01
C PHE A 163 3.83 -14.53 -16.35
N GLU A 164 3.38 -15.29 -17.33
CA GLU A 164 3.86 -15.21 -18.70
C GLU A 164 2.76 -14.62 -19.60
N PHE A 165 3.09 -13.59 -20.33
CA PHE A 165 2.19 -12.91 -21.26
C PHE A 165 2.84 -12.82 -22.65
N GLY A 166 2.02 -12.93 -23.68
CA GLY A 166 2.48 -12.82 -25.08
C GLY A 166 2.90 -11.40 -25.45
N ASP A 167 2.22 -10.38 -24.90
CA ASP A 167 2.48 -8.98 -25.12
C ASP A 167 2.04 -8.11 -23.94
N PHE A 168 2.37 -6.82 -23.96
CA PHE A 168 2.07 -5.89 -22.88
C PHE A 168 0.57 -5.58 -22.77
N GLU A 169 -0.19 -5.61 -23.87
CA GLU A 169 -1.64 -5.39 -23.84
C GLU A 169 -2.38 -6.54 -23.15
N GLN A 170 -1.95 -7.77 -23.37
CA GLN A 170 -2.47 -8.92 -22.65
C GLN A 170 -2.18 -8.82 -21.15
N CYS A 171 -0.94 -8.47 -20.79
CA CYS A 171 -0.55 -8.24 -19.42
C CYS A 171 -1.42 -7.16 -18.75
N ARG A 172 -1.57 -6.03 -19.40
CA ARG A 172 -2.38 -4.89 -18.96
C ARG A 172 -3.84 -5.26 -18.75
N THR A 173 -4.44 -5.93 -19.71
CA THR A 173 -5.85 -6.32 -19.67
C THR A 173 -6.09 -7.30 -18.52
N TRP A 174 -5.28 -8.33 -18.40
CA TRP A 174 -5.39 -9.32 -17.36
C TRP A 174 -5.28 -8.71 -15.95
N PHE A 175 -4.28 -7.86 -15.70
CA PHE A 175 -4.15 -7.19 -14.41
C PHE A 175 -5.29 -6.21 -14.11
N LYS A 176 -5.81 -5.51 -15.11
CA LYS A 176 -6.98 -4.65 -14.93
C LYS A 176 -8.22 -5.44 -14.53
N ASP A 177 -8.45 -6.57 -15.16
CA ASP A 177 -9.59 -7.44 -14.83
C ASP A 177 -9.44 -8.00 -13.41
N LEU A 178 -8.25 -8.46 -13.05
CA LEU A 178 -7.95 -8.92 -11.68
C LEU A 178 -8.17 -7.81 -10.64
N ILE A 179 -7.68 -6.60 -10.89
CA ILE A 179 -7.88 -5.43 -10.01
C ILE A 179 -9.37 -5.13 -9.86
N ASN A 180 -10.14 -5.21 -10.95
CA ASN A 180 -11.57 -4.96 -10.90
C ASN A 180 -12.30 -5.98 -10.02
N VAL A 181 -11.98 -7.27 -10.13
CA VAL A 181 -12.56 -8.32 -9.28
C VAL A 181 -12.20 -8.11 -7.81
N LEU A 182 -10.94 -7.82 -7.51
CA LEU A 182 -10.48 -7.56 -6.15
C LEU A 182 -11.08 -6.27 -5.55
N LYS A 183 -11.35 -5.24 -6.36
CA LYS A 183 -12.10 -4.06 -5.92
C LYS A 183 -13.52 -4.41 -5.51
N GLN A 184 -14.22 -5.25 -6.28
CA GLN A 184 -15.56 -5.72 -5.89
C GLN A 184 -15.51 -6.51 -4.57
N MET A 185 -14.45 -7.25 -4.34
CA MET A 185 -14.18 -7.93 -3.07
C MET A 185 -14.00 -6.92 -1.92
N ASN A 186 -13.33 -5.76 -2.16
CA ASN A 186 -13.21 -4.69 -1.19
C ASN A 186 -14.55 -4.00 -0.86
N TYR A 187 -15.48 -3.91 -1.80
CA TYR A 187 -16.83 -3.38 -1.58
C TYR A 187 -17.81 -4.39 -0.96
N SER A 188 -17.41 -5.64 -0.84
CA SER A 188 -18.24 -6.69 -0.22
C SER A 188 -17.95 -6.81 1.27
N GLU A 189 -18.98 -7.06 2.08
CA GLU A 189 -18.78 -7.35 3.51
C GLU A 189 -17.82 -8.54 3.70
N PHE A 190 -16.88 -8.38 4.63
CA PHE A 190 -15.84 -9.39 4.86
C PHE A 190 -16.45 -10.74 5.22
N LYS A 191 -16.04 -11.79 4.53
CA LYS A 191 -16.53 -13.17 4.66
C LYS A 191 -18.01 -13.38 4.29
N SER A 192 -18.64 -12.45 3.59
CA SER A 192 -19.96 -12.67 3.00
C SER A 192 -19.90 -13.64 1.82
N GLU A 193 -21.06 -14.12 1.38
CA GLU A 193 -21.18 -14.97 0.19
C GLU A 193 -20.63 -14.26 -1.06
N SER A 194 -20.93 -12.97 -1.25
CA SER A 194 -20.39 -12.16 -2.34
C SER A 194 -18.86 -12.04 -2.29
N PHE A 195 -18.29 -11.84 -1.09
CA PHE A 195 -16.85 -11.80 -0.88
C PHE A 195 -16.18 -13.10 -1.34
N PHE A 196 -16.71 -14.25 -0.96
CA PHE A 196 -16.16 -15.55 -1.36
C PHE A 196 -16.37 -15.86 -2.83
N LYS A 197 -17.46 -15.42 -3.43
CA LYS A 197 -17.67 -15.56 -4.88
C LYS A 197 -16.58 -14.82 -5.68
N TYR A 198 -16.24 -13.59 -5.30
CA TYR A 198 -15.12 -12.87 -5.93
C TYR A 198 -13.78 -13.54 -5.66
N TYR A 199 -13.57 -14.09 -4.46
CA TYR A 199 -12.37 -14.85 -4.14
C TYR A 199 -12.19 -16.08 -5.04
N GLU A 200 -13.28 -16.83 -5.30
CA GLU A 200 -13.26 -17.96 -6.24
C GLU A 200 -12.88 -17.50 -7.65
N THR A 201 -13.48 -16.40 -8.14
CA THR A 201 -13.12 -15.81 -9.43
C THR A 201 -11.62 -15.42 -9.47
N VAL A 202 -11.09 -14.81 -8.42
CA VAL A 202 -9.65 -14.50 -8.34
C VAL A 202 -8.81 -15.78 -8.44
N ASN A 203 -9.18 -16.86 -7.73
CA ASN A 203 -8.44 -18.12 -7.78
C ASN A 203 -8.46 -18.75 -9.19
N GLU A 204 -9.59 -18.69 -9.90
CA GLU A 204 -9.69 -19.14 -11.28
C GLU A 204 -8.79 -18.34 -12.22
N MET A 205 -8.66 -17.01 -12.01
CA MET A 205 -7.82 -16.15 -12.84
C MET A 205 -6.32 -16.39 -12.62
N ILE A 206 -5.92 -16.79 -11.41
CA ILE A 206 -4.52 -16.98 -11.05
C ILE A 206 -4.05 -18.44 -11.07
N ALA A 207 -4.94 -19.39 -11.38
CA ALA A 207 -4.63 -20.82 -11.50
C ALA A 207 -3.73 -21.07 -12.72
#